data_e521656aa01cfc5cc8d21dc6c4c163da
#
_entry.id   e521656aa01cfc5cc8d21dc6c4c163da
#
_cell.length_a   1.000
_cell.length_b   1.000
_cell.length_c   1.000
_cell.angle_alpha   90.00
_cell.angle_beta   90.00
_cell.angle_gamma   90.00
#
_symmetry.space_group_name_H-M   'P 1'
#
loop_
_entity.id
_entity.type
_entity.pdbx_description
1 polymer ?
#
loop_
_entity_poly.entity_id
_entity_poly.type
_entity_poly.pdbx_seq_one_letter_code
_entity_poly.pdbx_strand_id
1 'polypeptide(L)'
;MSTEDNKRLVLEFLGHYSAARYDAALDLLAEDCTWWLPGHPEEFPAAGSVDKATVQRRLAGNLKLLPHGLEITTGAITAEQDRVALEAESRGTLVNGREYHNSYHFLFVIADGKIRRVKEYLDTLHAREALGAARASR
;
A
#
# COMPACT_ATOMS: atom_id res chain seq x y z
N MET A 1 1.28 -9.56 -21.22
CA MET A 1 -0.04 -9.43 -20.60
C MET A 1 -0.73 -8.18 -21.12
N SER A 2 -2.04 -8.25 -21.27
CA SER A 2 -2.83 -7.09 -21.72
C SER A 2 -3.00 -6.08 -20.58
N THR A 3 -3.44 -4.87 -20.93
CA THR A 3 -3.80 -3.86 -19.92
C THR A 3 -4.94 -4.35 -19.02
N GLU A 4 -5.88 -5.12 -19.56
CA GLU A 4 -6.96 -5.71 -18.76
C GLU A 4 -6.44 -6.75 -17.77
N ASP A 5 -5.47 -7.57 -18.18
CA ASP A 5 -4.82 -8.52 -17.26
C ASP A 5 -4.08 -7.79 -16.16
N ASN A 6 -3.39 -6.71 -16.50
CA ASN A 6 -2.64 -5.90 -15.54
C ASN A 6 -3.58 -5.24 -14.53
N LYS A 7 -4.72 -4.72 -14.96
CA LYS A 7 -5.74 -4.16 -14.06
C LYS A 7 -6.24 -5.24 -13.09
N ARG A 8 -6.54 -6.44 -13.59
CA ARG A 8 -7.00 -7.55 -12.73
C ARG A 8 -5.98 -7.93 -11.68
N LEU A 9 -4.70 -7.99 -12.06
CA LEU A 9 -3.61 -8.30 -11.14
C LEU A 9 -3.54 -7.28 -9.99
N VAL A 10 -3.63 -5.99 -10.32
CA VAL A 10 -3.61 -4.90 -9.33
C VAL A 10 -4.82 -4.98 -8.40
N LEU A 11 -6.01 -5.21 -8.95
CA LEU A 11 -7.22 -5.33 -8.15
C LEU A 11 -7.17 -6.57 -7.25
N GLU A 12 -6.61 -7.67 -7.73
CA GLU A 12 -6.39 -8.87 -6.92
C GLU A 12 -5.43 -8.59 -5.76
N PHE A 13 -4.32 -7.90 -6.05
CA PHE A 13 -3.36 -7.50 -5.02
C PHE A 13 -4.02 -6.67 -3.92
N LEU A 14 -4.74 -5.61 -4.31
CA LEU A 14 -5.41 -4.73 -3.35
C LEU A 14 -6.53 -5.45 -2.60
N GLY A 15 -7.22 -6.38 -3.25
CA GLY A 15 -8.23 -7.21 -2.60
C GLY A 15 -7.64 -8.10 -1.52
N HIS A 16 -6.51 -8.74 -1.77
CA HIS A 16 -5.79 -9.51 -0.76
C HIS A 16 -5.32 -8.61 0.39
N TYR A 17 -4.75 -7.46 0.05
CA TYR A 17 -4.28 -6.49 1.05
C TYR A 17 -5.45 -6.06 1.96
N SER A 18 -6.58 -5.67 1.36
CA SER A 18 -7.76 -5.23 2.09
C SER A 18 -8.33 -6.32 3.01
N ALA A 19 -8.25 -7.57 2.60
CA ALA A 19 -8.73 -8.71 3.37
C ALA A 19 -7.71 -9.23 4.38
N ALA A 20 -6.58 -8.54 4.53
CA ALA A 20 -5.45 -8.93 5.39
C ALA A 20 -4.83 -10.28 5.02
N ARG A 21 -4.98 -10.70 3.76
CA ARG A 21 -4.29 -11.86 3.20
C ARG A 21 -2.92 -11.44 2.67
N TYR A 22 -2.02 -11.04 3.58
CA TYR A 22 -0.75 -10.41 3.21
C TYR A 22 0.21 -11.36 2.50
N ASP A 23 0.22 -12.64 2.85
CA ASP A 23 1.07 -13.62 2.16
C ASP A 23 0.65 -13.74 0.69
N ALA A 24 -0.65 -13.81 0.41
CA ALA A 24 -1.17 -13.84 -0.96
C ALA A 24 -0.85 -12.55 -1.71
N ALA A 25 -0.97 -11.39 -1.05
CA ALA A 25 -0.61 -10.10 -1.64
C ALA A 25 0.88 -10.07 -1.99
N LEU A 26 1.76 -10.45 -1.06
CA LEU A 26 3.21 -10.46 -1.27
C LEU A 26 3.62 -11.39 -2.40
N ASP A 27 2.92 -12.49 -2.60
CA ASP A 27 3.20 -13.43 -3.70
C ASP A 27 2.99 -12.81 -5.07
N LEU A 28 2.18 -11.74 -5.18
CA LEU A 28 1.96 -11.02 -6.44
C LEU A 28 3.04 -9.97 -6.70
N LEU A 29 3.89 -9.68 -5.73
CA LEU A 29 5.03 -8.79 -5.91
C LEU A 29 6.24 -9.57 -6.42
N ALA A 30 6.94 -9.01 -7.41
CA ALA A 30 8.20 -9.59 -7.87
C ALA A 30 9.24 -9.58 -6.75
N GLU A 31 10.19 -10.51 -6.78
CA GLU A 31 11.25 -10.58 -5.77
C GLU A 31 12.08 -9.29 -5.72
N ASP A 32 12.29 -8.65 -6.86
CA ASP A 32 13.00 -7.38 -6.97
C ASP A 32 12.08 -6.16 -6.93
N CYS A 33 10.86 -6.34 -6.42
CA CYS A 33 9.88 -5.26 -6.33
C CYS A 33 10.40 -4.12 -5.44
N THR A 34 10.11 -2.88 -5.86
CA THR A 34 10.33 -1.69 -5.06
C THR A 34 9.00 -1.02 -4.74
N TRP A 35 8.90 -0.48 -3.53
CA TRP A 35 7.71 0.26 -3.09
C TRP A 35 8.16 1.63 -2.61
N TRP A 36 7.59 2.68 -3.20
CA TRP A 36 7.99 4.05 -2.94
C TRP A 36 6.84 4.85 -2.32
N LEU A 37 7.19 5.65 -1.31
CA LEU A 37 6.31 6.62 -0.68
C LEU A 37 6.90 8.03 -0.87
N PRO A 38 6.05 9.06 -1.11
CA PRO A 38 6.52 10.43 -1.28
C PRO A 38 6.95 11.05 0.03
N GLY A 39 7.58 12.21 -0.07
CA GLY A 39 7.92 13.05 1.08
C GLY A 39 9.41 13.11 1.33
N HIS A 40 9.75 13.85 2.37
CA HIS A 40 11.13 14.00 2.85
C HIS A 40 11.30 13.15 4.10
N PRO A 41 12.34 12.29 4.17
CA PRO A 41 12.50 11.35 5.30
C PRO A 41 12.54 12.01 6.67
N GLU A 42 13.04 13.24 6.77
CA GLU A 42 13.08 13.99 8.03
C GLU A 42 11.70 14.44 8.51
N GLU A 43 10.73 14.54 7.60
CA GLU A 43 9.35 14.89 7.91
C GLU A 43 8.41 13.70 7.91
N PHE A 44 8.71 12.71 7.06
CA PHE A 44 7.93 11.48 6.92
C PHE A 44 8.90 10.30 6.83
N PRO A 45 9.19 9.64 7.96
CA PRO A 45 10.23 8.58 8.00
C PRO A 45 10.02 7.43 7.03
N ALA A 46 8.78 7.18 6.61
CA ALA A 46 8.48 6.10 5.65
C ALA A 46 8.79 6.47 4.20
N ALA A 47 9.15 7.75 3.91
CA ALA A 47 9.41 8.21 2.55
C ALA A 47 10.59 7.49 1.89
N GLY A 48 10.51 7.36 0.55
CA GLY A 48 11.55 6.75 -0.26
C GLY A 48 11.20 5.33 -0.71
N SER A 49 12.11 4.72 -1.45
CA SER A 49 11.95 3.36 -1.98
C SER A 49 12.48 2.33 -1.02
N VAL A 50 11.75 1.22 -0.89
CA VAL A 50 12.15 0.08 -0.08
C VAL A 50 11.98 -1.20 -0.90
N ASP A 51 12.64 -2.27 -0.46
CA ASP A 51 12.55 -3.59 -1.10
C ASP A 51 11.37 -4.41 -0.54
N LYS A 52 11.13 -5.57 -1.16
CA LYS A 52 10.03 -6.47 -0.78
C LYS A 52 10.13 -6.92 0.68
N ALA A 53 11.34 -7.22 1.17
CA ALA A 53 11.54 -7.65 2.56
C ALA A 53 11.12 -6.55 3.54
N THR A 54 11.43 -5.29 3.22
CA THR A 54 11.02 -4.13 4.04
C THR A 54 9.51 -3.94 4.00
N VAL A 55 8.87 -4.12 2.82
CA VAL A 55 7.41 -4.09 2.71
C VAL A 55 6.79 -5.12 3.65
N GLN A 56 7.30 -6.34 3.63
CA GLN A 56 6.81 -7.41 4.50
C GLN A 56 6.90 -7.02 5.99
N ARG A 57 8.03 -6.45 6.42
CA ARG A 57 8.19 -5.99 7.80
C ARG A 57 7.23 -4.86 8.15
N ARG A 58 7.00 -3.93 7.22
CA ARG A 58 6.05 -2.82 7.42
C ARG A 58 4.62 -3.32 7.56
N LEU A 59 4.22 -4.31 6.76
CA LEU A 59 2.89 -4.91 6.88
C LEU A 59 2.70 -5.57 8.26
N ALA A 60 3.70 -6.30 8.73
CA ALA A 60 3.67 -6.89 10.07
C ALA A 60 3.57 -5.82 11.17
N GLY A 61 4.32 -4.73 11.02
CA GLY A 61 4.25 -3.59 11.94
C GLY A 61 2.90 -2.89 11.93
N ASN A 62 2.32 -2.72 10.75
CA ASN A 62 1.00 -2.09 10.61
C ASN A 62 -0.10 -2.92 11.28
N LEU A 63 0.00 -4.25 11.24
CA LEU A 63 -0.97 -5.12 11.93
C LEU A 63 -0.99 -4.88 13.45
N LYS A 64 0.15 -4.52 14.03
CA LYS A 64 0.21 -4.18 15.46
C LYS A 64 -0.51 -2.88 15.78
N LEU A 65 -0.56 -1.94 14.84
CA LEU A 65 -1.24 -0.66 15.01
C LEU A 65 -2.70 -0.71 14.56
N LEU A 66 -3.00 -1.57 13.60
CA LEU A 66 -4.32 -1.75 12.98
C LEU A 66 -4.71 -3.22 13.11
N PRO A 67 -5.16 -3.65 14.29
CA PRO A 67 -5.38 -5.09 14.57
C PRO A 67 -6.41 -5.75 13.67
N HIS A 68 -7.32 -4.96 13.08
CA HIS A 68 -8.34 -5.46 12.14
C HIS A 68 -8.00 -5.12 10.68
N GLY A 69 -6.78 -4.62 10.42
CA GLY A 69 -6.30 -4.25 9.09
C GLY A 69 -6.89 -2.95 8.56
N LEU A 70 -6.69 -2.74 7.27
CA LEU A 70 -7.24 -1.61 6.53
C LEU A 70 -8.18 -2.11 5.46
N GLU A 71 -9.40 -1.57 5.42
CA GLU A 71 -10.31 -1.79 4.31
C GLU A 71 -9.92 -0.83 3.18
N ILE A 72 -9.61 -1.38 2.00
CA ILE A 72 -9.22 -0.61 0.81
C ILE A 72 -10.41 -0.59 -0.15
N THR A 73 -10.85 0.61 -0.51
CA THR A 73 -11.88 0.81 -1.53
C THR A 73 -11.22 1.42 -2.76
N THR A 74 -11.31 0.73 -3.90
CA THR A 74 -10.72 1.20 -5.16
C THR A 74 -11.70 2.05 -5.95
N GLY A 75 -11.18 3.11 -6.57
CA GLY A 75 -11.92 4.02 -7.44
C GLY A 75 -11.56 3.80 -8.91
N ALA A 76 -11.45 4.90 -9.66
CA ALA A 76 -11.14 4.87 -11.10
C ALA A 76 -9.77 4.23 -11.33
N ILE A 77 -9.69 3.38 -12.36
CA ILE A 77 -8.47 2.67 -12.73
C ILE A 77 -8.18 2.89 -14.21
N THR A 78 -6.91 3.18 -14.51
CA THR A 78 -6.43 3.45 -15.87
C THR A 78 -5.15 2.65 -16.11
N ALA A 79 -5.05 2.02 -17.27
CA ALA A 79 -3.85 1.25 -17.61
C ALA A 79 -3.38 1.58 -19.02
N GLU A 80 -2.06 1.67 -19.18
CA GLU A 80 -1.40 1.87 -20.45
C GLU A 80 -0.05 1.15 -20.42
N GLN A 81 0.23 0.35 -21.44
CA GLN A 81 1.46 -0.46 -21.52
C GLN A 81 1.59 -1.37 -20.28
N ASP A 82 2.67 -1.27 -19.53
CA ASP A 82 2.93 -2.06 -18.31
C ASP A 82 2.51 -1.33 -17.03
N ARG A 83 1.80 -0.20 -17.14
CA ARG A 83 1.48 0.69 -16.04
C ARG A 83 -0.01 0.66 -15.72
N VAL A 84 -0.32 0.65 -14.42
CA VAL A 84 -1.69 0.74 -13.92
C VAL A 84 -1.74 1.83 -12.85
N ALA A 85 -2.62 2.79 -13.04
CA ALA A 85 -2.84 3.87 -12.08
C ALA A 85 -4.26 3.81 -11.56
N LEU A 86 -4.46 4.03 -10.26
CA LEU A 86 -5.80 4.06 -9.68
C LEU A 86 -5.88 4.91 -8.43
N GLU A 87 -7.09 5.39 -8.17
CA GLU A 87 -7.44 6.06 -6.94
C GLU A 87 -7.98 5.03 -5.94
N ALA A 88 -7.70 5.23 -4.66
CA ALA A 88 -8.19 4.36 -3.60
C ALA A 88 -8.32 5.13 -2.29
N GLU A 89 -9.08 4.56 -1.37
CA GLU A 89 -9.18 5.05 0.00
C GLU A 89 -9.00 3.89 0.97
N SER A 90 -8.49 4.18 2.17
CA SER A 90 -8.39 3.19 3.23
C SER A 90 -9.12 3.66 4.48
N ARG A 91 -9.63 2.69 5.24
CA ARG A 91 -10.22 2.92 6.57
C ARG A 91 -9.84 1.80 7.51
N GLY A 92 -9.54 2.14 8.74
CA GLY A 92 -9.26 1.18 9.79
C GLY A 92 -9.24 1.85 11.15
N THR A 93 -9.37 1.05 12.21
CA THR A 93 -9.33 1.55 13.58
C THR A 93 -7.97 1.23 14.18
N LEU A 94 -7.26 2.28 14.62
CA LEU A 94 -5.96 2.15 15.29
C LEU A 94 -6.13 1.62 16.71
N VAL A 95 -5.05 1.06 17.27
CA VAL A 95 -5.05 0.50 18.64
C VAL A 95 -5.46 1.51 19.71
N ASN A 96 -5.27 2.83 19.46
CA ASN A 96 -5.70 3.89 20.37
C ASN A 96 -7.17 4.32 20.19
N GLY A 97 -7.91 3.62 19.32
CA GLY A 97 -9.31 3.92 19.02
C GLY A 97 -9.53 4.98 17.94
N ARG A 98 -8.47 5.65 17.49
CA ARG A 98 -8.56 6.66 16.43
C ARG A 98 -8.79 5.99 15.07
N GLU A 99 -9.58 6.62 14.21
CA GLU A 99 -9.75 6.17 12.82
C GLU A 99 -8.55 6.57 11.98
N TYR A 100 -8.02 5.60 11.20
CA TYR A 100 -7.09 5.87 10.13
C TYR A 100 -7.88 5.89 8.82
N HIS A 101 -7.84 7.01 8.11
CA HIS A 101 -8.50 7.18 6.83
C HIS A 101 -7.58 7.97 5.91
N ASN A 102 -7.15 7.33 4.82
CA ASN A 102 -6.24 7.97 3.87
C ASN A 102 -6.78 7.85 2.46
N SER A 103 -6.34 8.77 1.61
CA SER A 103 -6.64 8.75 0.17
C SER A 103 -5.34 8.52 -0.58
N TYR A 104 -5.43 7.73 -1.66
CA TYR A 104 -4.25 7.31 -2.41
C TYR A 104 -4.42 7.55 -3.90
N HIS A 105 -3.29 7.79 -4.54
CA HIS A 105 -3.13 7.54 -5.97
C HIS A 105 -1.96 6.57 -6.11
N PHE A 106 -2.24 5.37 -6.61
CA PHE A 106 -1.23 4.34 -6.81
C PHE A 106 -0.79 4.30 -8.26
N LEU A 107 0.50 4.05 -8.48
CA LEU A 107 1.03 3.65 -9.77
C LEU A 107 1.75 2.31 -9.60
N PHE A 108 1.31 1.32 -10.37
CA PHE A 108 1.92 -0.01 -10.41
C PHE A 108 2.60 -0.23 -11.75
N VAL A 109 3.77 -0.84 -11.74
CA VAL A 109 4.44 -1.31 -12.96
C VAL A 109 4.50 -2.83 -12.92
N ILE A 110 4.02 -3.47 -13.98
CA ILE A 110 3.89 -4.92 -14.07
C ILE A 110 4.95 -5.45 -15.02
N ALA A 111 5.63 -6.53 -14.62
CA ALA A 111 6.58 -7.23 -15.50
C ALA A 111 6.50 -8.73 -15.20
N ASP A 112 6.44 -9.54 -16.25
CA ASP A 112 6.42 -11.00 -16.16
C ASP A 112 5.33 -11.54 -15.24
N GLY A 113 4.15 -10.91 -15.29
CA GLY A 113 2.99 -11.33 -14.50
C GLY A 113 3.06 -11.00 -13.01
N LYS A 114 3.99 -10.17 -12.60
CA LYS A 114 4.15 -9.73 -11.20
C LYS A 114 4.21 -8.21 -11.11
N ILE A 115 3.87 -7.68 -9.94
CA ILE A 115 4.03 -6.25 -9.65
C ILE A 115 5.50 -6.01 -9.33
N ARG A 116 6.15 -5.20 -10.13
CA ARG A 116 7.58 -4.92 -10.00
C ARG A 116 7.87 -3.60 -9.30
N ARG A 117 6.96 -2.64 -9.42
CA ARG A 117 7.11 -1.33 -8.78
C ARG A 117 5.75 -0.86 -8.29
N VAL A 118 5.74 -0.33 -7.08
CA VAL A 118 4.59 0.38 -6.53
C VAL A 118 5.03 1.78 -6.14
N LYS A 119 4.28 2.78 -6.58
CA LYS A 119 4.39 4.16 -6.07
C LYS A 119 3.07 4.49 -5.41
N GLU A 120 3.13 4.76 -4.12
CA GLU A 120 1.95 5.04 -3.30
C GLU A 120 1.97 6.50 -2.91
N TYR A 121 1.13 7.31 -3.57
CA TYR A 121 0.90 8.72 -3.19
C TYR A 121 -0.25 8.75 -2.19
N LEU A 122 -0.05 9.45 -1.08
CA LEU A 122 -1.02 9.47 0.01
C LEU A 122 -0.90 10.79 0.78
N ASP A 123 -1.82 11.01 1.72
CA ASP A 123 -1.71 12.11 2.68
C ASP A 123 -0.65 11.73 3.73
N THR A 124 0.56 12.26 3.54
CA THR A 124 1.70 11.95 4.41
C THR A 124 1.55 12.56 5.80
N LEU A 125 0.89 13.71 5.91
CA LEU A 125 0.68 14.36 7.21
C LEU A 125 -0.22 13.50 8.09
N HIS A 126 -1.35 13.04 7.56
CA HIS A 126 -2.25 12.15 8.31
C HIS A 126 -1.56 10.84 8.68
N ALA A 127 -0.83 10.23 7.74
CA ALA A 127 -0.10 8.99 8.00
C ALA A 127 0.91 9.16 9.14
N ARG A 128 1.70 10.23 9.09
CA ARG A 128 2.70 10.50 10.13
C ARG A 128 2.05 10.71 11.49
N GLU A 129 1.04 11.56 11.56
CA GLU A 129 0.40 11.92 12.83
C GLU A 129 -0.41 10.77 13.43
N ALA A 130 -1.24 10.13 12.62
CA ALA A 130 -2.11 9.06 13.12
C ALA A 130 -1.31 7.83 13.53
N LEU A 131 -0.38 7.38 12.71
CA LEU A 131 0.45 6.21 13.04
C LEU A 131 1.43 6.52 14.16
N GLY A 132 1.98 7.73 14.20
CA GLY A 132 2.88 8.17 15.26
C GLY A 132 2.17 8.21 16.62
N ALA A 133 0.95 8.72 16.68
CA ALA A 133 0.15 8.75 17.89
C ALA A 133 -0.21 7.33 18.36
N ALA A 134 -0.53 6.42 17.45
CA ALA A 134 -0.84 5.04 17.78
C ALA A 134 0.39 4.31 18.34
N ARG A 135 1.59 4.54 17.79
CA ARG A 135 2.84 3.98 18.33
C ARG A 135 3.13 4.49 19.73
N ALA A 136 2.92 5.78 19.96
CA ALA A 136 3.19 6.42 21.27
C ALA A 136 2.24 5.92 22.36
N SER A 137 1.05 5.42 22.01
CA SER A 137 0.04 4.93 22.96
C SER A 137 0.28 3.48 23.40
N ARG A 138 1.30 2.82 22.84
CA ARG A 138 1.58 1.41 23.11
C ARG A 138 2.49 1.23 24.31
#